data_771d7d3e0800ef80be071c92d1967bc0
#
_entry.id   771d7d3e0800ef80be071c92d1967bc0
#
_cell.length_a   1.000
_cell.length_b   1.000
_cell.length_c   1.000
_cell.angle_alpha   90.00
_cell.angle_beta   90.00
_cell.angle_gamma   90.00
#
_symmetry.space_group_name_H-M   'P 1'
#
loop_
_entity.id
_entity.type
_entity.pdbx_description
1 polymer ?
#
loop_
_entity_poly.entity_id
_entity_poly.type
_entity_poly.pdbx_seq_one_letter_code
_entity_poly.pdbx_strand_id
1 'polypeptide(L)' 'MMEIELNGAPHALAQGACIADLVAHLDLAGKALAIAVNREVVPRQSWAARQLQPRDRVDIVRAIGGG' A
#
# COMPACT_ATOMS: atom_id res chain seq x y z
N MET A 1 -12.48 7.70 9.26
CA MET A 1 -11.26 7.06 8.74
C MET A 1 -11.37 5.56 8.89
N MET A 2 -10.76 4.84 8.01
CA MET A 2 -10.72 3.39 8.11
C MET A 2 -9.37 2.93 8.63
N GLU A 3 -9.33 1.74 9.17
CA GLU A 3 -8.10 1.14 9.65
C GLU A 3 -7.75 -0.06 8.79
N ILE A 4 -6.50 -0.12 8.39
CA ILE A 4 -5.93 -1.27 7.68
C ILE A 4 -4.78 -1.83 8.50
N GLU A 5 -4.28 -2.99 8.10
CA GLU A 5 -3.09 -3.54 8.70
C GLU A 5 -1.93 -3.31 7.72
N LEU A 6 -0.96 -2.53 8.14
CA LEU A 6 0.19 -2.19 7.30
C LEU A 6 1.43 -2.84 7.88
N ASN A 7 1.98 -3.81 7.15
CA ASN A 7 3.16 -4.56 7.60
C ASN A 7 2.99 -5.09 9.03
N GLY A 8 1.80 -5.59 9.33
CA GLY A 8 1.50 -6.18 10.61
C GLY A 8 1.10 -5.21 11.71
N ALA A 9 0.97 -3.92 11.41
CA ALA A 9 0.60 -2.91 12.39
C ALA A 9 -0.63 -2.14 11.93
N PRO A 10 -1.49 -1.71 12.84
CA PRO A 10 -2.65 -0.90 12.45
C PRO A 10 -2.22 0.45 11.88
N HIS A 11 -2.94 0.88 10.86
CA HIS A 11 -2.67 2.15 10.20
C HIS A 11 -3.99 2.77 9.74
N ALA A 12 -4.19 4.03 10.05
CA ALA A 12 -5.42 4.72 9.71
C ALA A 12 -5.28 5.44 8.37
N LEU A 13 -6.30 5.32 7.55
CA LEU A 13 -6.36 5.95 6.22
C LEU A 13 -7.73 6.59 6.01
N ALA A 14 -7.79 7.56 5.12
CA ALA A 14 -9.06 8.09 4.68
C ALA A 14 -9.85 6.99 3.94
N GLN A 15 -11.15 6.96 4.16
CA GLN A 15 -11.99 6.00 3.45
C GLN A 15 -11.95 6.28 1.96
N GLY A 16 -11.89 5.21 1.18
CA GLY A 16 -11.80 5.32 -0.25
C GLY A 16 -10.39 5.52 -0.79
N ALA A 17 -9.41 5.61 0.09
CA ALA A 17 -8.02 5.76 -0.34
C ALA A 17 -7.57 4.54 -1.14
N CYS A 18 -6.78 4.78 -2.17
CA CYS A 18 -6.20 3.72 -2.98
C CYS A 18 -4.76 3.46 -2.56
N ILE A 19 -4.15 2.45 -3.15
CA ILE A 19 -2.76 2.11 -2.83
C ILE A 19 -1.83 3.28 -3.14
N ALA A 20 -2.07 3.98 -4.26
CA ALA A 20 -1.25 5.13 -4.63
C ALA A 20 -1.31 6.23 -3.56
N ASP A 21 -2.49 6.43 -2.96
CA ASP A 21 -2.65 7.41 -1.89
C ASP A 21 -1.84 7.00 -0.65
N LEU A 22 -1.85 5.72 -0.33
CA LEU A 22 -1.07 5.21 0.80
C LEU A 22 0.42 5.41 0.57
N VAL A 23 0.89 5.10 -0.61
CA VAL A 23 2.31 5.26 -0.97
C VAL A 23 2.72 6.72 -0.85
N ALA A 24 1.89 7.63 -1.34
CA ALA A 24 2.18 9.06 -1.23
C ALA A 24 2.18 9.53 0.22
N HIS A 25 1.24 9.03 1.01
CA HIS A 25 1.13 9.39 2.42
C HIS A 25 2.36 8.94 3.21
N LEU A 26 2.95 7.83 2.83
CA LEU A 26 4.15 7.29 3.49
C LEU A 26 5.44 7.86 2.92
N ASP A 27 5.33 8.79 1.96
CA ASP A 27 6.48 9.41 1.31
C ASP A 27 7.36 8.36 0.61
N LEU A 28 6.73 7.38 0.02
CA LEU A 28 7.42 6.31 -0.70
C LEU A 28 7.26 6.40 -2.21
N ALA A 29 6.61 7.44 -2.70
CA ALA A 29 6.42 7.63 -4.13
C ALA A 29 7.79 7.74 -4.82
N GLY A 30 7.92 7.09 -5.96
CA GLY A 30 9.19 7.09 -6.69
C GLY A 30 10.18 6.03 -6.23
N LYS A 31 9.88 5.35 -5.15
CA LYS A 31 10.75 4.26 -4.66
C LYS A 31 10.35 2.96 -5.33
N ALA A 32 11.31 2.05 -5.43
CA ALA A 32 11.03 0.70 -5.93
C ALA A 32 10.38 -0.12 -4.82
N LEU A 33 9.11 -0.43 -4.99
CA LEU A 33 8.33 -1.13 -3.98
C LEU A 33 7.59 -2.30 -4.59
N ALA A 34 7.38 -3.33 -3.78
CA ALA A 34 6.42 -4.38 -4.08
C ALA A 34 5.31 -4.29 -3.03
N ILE A 35 4.08 -4.30 -3.47
CA ILE A 35 2.92 -4.16 -2.59
C ILE A 35 1.98 -5.32 -2.82
N ALA A 36 1.55 -5.95 -1.72
CA ALA A 36 0.54 -6.98 -1.74
C ALA A 36 -0.62 -6.55 -0.85
N VAL A 37 -1.84 -6.83 -1.29
CA VAL A 37 -3.05 -6.59 -0.52
C VAL A 37 -3.72 -7.94 -0.32
N ASN A 38 -3.89 -8.31 0.94
CA ASN A 38 -4.46 -9.61 1.31
C ASN A 38 -3.71 -10.75 0.60
N ARG A 39 -2.38 -10.64 0.58
CA ARG A 39 -1.45 -11.62 0.00
C ARG A 39 -1.47 -11.67 -1.52
N GLU A 40 -2.11 -10.70 -2.15
CA GLU A 40 -2.13 -10.64 -3.62
C GLU A 40 -1.28 -9.45 -4.07
N VAL A 41 -0.26 -9.73 -4.86
CA VAL A 41 0.63 -8.67 -5.36
C VAL A 41 -0.14 -7.78 -6.33
N VAL A 42 -0.04 -6.48 -6.13
CA VAL A 42 -0.69 -5.49 -6.98
C VAL A 42 0.39 -4.74 -7.75
N PRO A 43 0.39 -4.83 -9.08
CA PRO A 43 1.41 -4.13 -9.86
C PRO A 43 1.23 -2.61 -9.75
N ARG A 44 2.35 -1.90 -9.90
CA ARG A 44 2.37 -0.45 -9.74
C ARG A 44 1.30 0.25 -10.59
N GLN A 45 1.11 -0.21 -11.81
CA GLN A 45 0.15 0.40 -12.72
C GLN A 45 -1.29 0.31 -12.24
N SER A 46 -1.56 -0.57 -11.29
CA SER A 46 -2.90 -0.75 -10.73
C SER A 46 -3.10 -0.01 -9.42
N TRP A 47 -2.06 0.60 -8.88
CA TRP A 47 -2.15 1.21 -7.53
C TRP A 47 -3.18 2.34 -7.46
N ALA A 48 -3.29 3.13 -8.51
CA ALA A 48 -4.24 4.24 -8.52
C ALA A 48 -5.69 3.77 -8.63
N ALA A 49 -5.90 2.59 -9.19
CA ALA A 49 -7.24 2.02 -9.37
C ALA A 49 -7.64 1.08 -8.24
N ARG A 50 -6.69 0.60 -7.44
CA ARG A 50 -6.98 -0.36 -6.38
C ARG A 50 -7.30 0.37 -5.09
N GLN A 51 -8.57 0.46 -4.76
CA GLN A 51 -9.00 1.07 -3.50
C GLN A 51 -8.81 0.09 -2.36
N LEU A 52 -8.45 0.64 -1.20
CA LEU A 52 -8.30 -0.14 0.01
C LEU A 52 -9.61 -0.16 0.77
N GLN A 53 -9.85 -1.26 1.46
CA GLN A 53 -11.04 -1.47 2.27
C GLN A 53 -10.64 -1.53 3.73
N PRO A 54 -11.58 -1.27 4.66
CA PRO A 54 -11.27 -1.46 6.08
C PRO A 54 -10.78 -2.88 6.34
N ARG A 55 -9.77 -2.99 7.18
CA ARG A 55 -9.16 -4.26 7.59
C ARG A 55 -8.36 -4.96 6.51
N ASP A 56 -8.14 -4.32 5.37
CA ASP A 56 -7.23 -4.89 4.37
C ASP A 56 -5.86 -5.04 4.98
N ARG A 57 -5.20 -6.15 4.62
CA ARG A 57 -3.81 -6.37 5.01
C ARG A 57 -2.93 -5.94 3.87
N VAL A 58 -2.10 -4.94 4.11
CA VAL A 58 -1.19 -4.41 3.11
C VAL A 58 0.23 -4.71 3.53
N ASP A 59 0.98 -5.34 2.64
CA ASP A 59 2.38 -5.62 2.86
C ASP A 59 3.19 -4.83 1.84
N ILE A 60 4.12 -4.02 2.32
CA ILE A 60 5.00 -3.23 1.47
C ILE A 60 6.43 -3.67 1.70
N VAL A 61 7.08 -4.05 0.61
CA VAL A 61 8.49 -4.43 0.65
C VAL A 61 9.26 -3.49 -0.25
N ARG A 62 10.28 -2.86 0.30
CA ARG A 62 11.15 -2.01 -0.51
C ARG A 62 12.16 -2.89 -1.22
N ALA A 63 12.26 -2.70 -2.52
CA ALA A 63 13.31 -3.36 -3.26
C ALA A 63 14.63 -2.69 -2.91
N ILE A 64 15.49 -3.40 -2.24
CA ILE A 64 16.84 -2.91 -2.02
C ILE A 64 17.58 -3.30 -3.28
N GLY A 65 17.36 -2.54 -4.28
CA GLY A 65 18.02 -2.85 -5.49
C GLY A 65 19.39 -2.30 -5.42
N GLY A 66 20.27 -3.14 -5.30
CA GLY A 66 21.60 -2.72 -5.55
C GLY A 66 21.75 -2.52 -7.04
N GLY A 67 21.01 -2.01 -7.58
CA GLY A 67 21.21 -1.86 -8.95
C GLY A 67 21.36 -1.03 -9.66
#